data_c6e0f93927bdc4dcb2f8dde17dd87acd
#
_entry.id   c6e0f93927bdc4dcb2f8dde17dd87acd
#
_cell.length_a   1.000
_cell.length_b   1.000
_cell.length_c   1.000
_cell.angle_alpha   90.00
_cell.angle_beta   90.00
_cell.angle_gamma   90.00
#
_symmetry.space_group_name_H-M   'P 1'
#
loop_
_entity.id
_entity.type
_entity.pdbx_description
1 polymer ?
#
loop_
_entity_poly.entity_id
_entity_poly.type
_entity_poly.pdbx_seq_one_letter_code
_entity_poly.pdbx_strand_id
1 'polypeptide(L)'
;MRGKFGLRFAAATDKWAAKRQPSESAMRLDAIQIGNNPPEDVNVVIEVGIGGEPIKYEMDKEAGTLFVDRFLYTPMRYPGNYGFIPHTLSEDGDPCDVLVCNTRPLIAGSYINVRAIGVLKMEDESGGDEKIIAVPSHKLTKRYDSVLNYTDLPEITWRQIEHFFTHYKDLEPGKWVKCAGWGDADEAKRVIQESVERARIEKK
;
A
#
# COMPACT_ATOMS: atom_id res chain seq x y z
N MET A 1 66.65 16.85 -0.36
CA MET A 1 65.82 16.09 -1.34
C MET A 1 64.50 15.69 -0.72
N ARG A 2 63.41 16.34 -1.06
CA ARG A 2 62.06 16.02 -0.60
C ARG A 2 61.27 15.54 -1.80
N GLY A 3 61.03 14.22 -1.86
CA GLY A 3 60.17 13.59 -2.88
C GLY A 3 58.70 13.80 -2.57
N LYS A 4 57.98 14.49 -3.48
CA LYS A 4 56.54 14.62 -3.44
C LYS A 4 55.92 13.36 -4.07
N PHE A 5 55.27 12.49 -3.26
CA PHE A 5 54.38 11.47 -3.77
C PHE A 5 53.02 12.12 -4.02
N GLY A 6 52.71 12.40 -5.26
CA GLY A 6 51.42 12.81 -5.73
C GLY A 6 50.57 11.57 -6.02
N LEU A 7 49.67 11.18 -5.13
CA LEU A 7 48.59 10.21 -5.46
C LEU A 7 47.61 10.92 -6.41
N ARG A 8 47.61 10.51 -7.66
CA ARG A 8 46.52 10.80 -8.58
C ARG A 8 45.37 9.84 -8.26
N PHE A 9 44.30 10.34 -7.66
CA PHE A 9 43.00 9.67 -7.67
C PHE A 9 42.49 9.73 -9.11
N ALA A 10 42.59 8.63 -9.84
CA ALA A 10 41.86 8.45 -11.08
C ALA A 10 40.38 8.41 -10.73
N ALA A 11 39.61 9.35 -11.27
CA ALA A 11 38.14 9.36 -11.19
C ALA A 11 37.62 8.06 -11.79
N ALA A 12 37.05 7.22 -10.94
CA ALA A 12 36.23 6.08 -11.35
C ALA A 12 34.89 6.62 -11.83
N THR A 13 34.88 7.21 -13.04
CA THR A 13 33.69 7.67 -13.71
C THR A 13 32.97 6.50 -14.38
N ASP A 14 31.72 6.30 -13.99
CA ASP A 14 30.63 5.86 -14.83
C ASP A 14 30.74 4.54 -15.60
N LYS A 15 30.99 3.43 -14.92
CA LYS A 15 30.61 2.11 -15.45
C LYS A 15 29.19 1.65 -15.07
N TRP A 16 28.47 2.44 -14.26
CA TRP A 16 27.09 2.11 -13.82
C TRP A 16 25.99 2.78 -14.63
N ALA A 17 26.31 3.71 -15.52
CA ALA A 17 25.36 4.42 -16.38
C ALA A 17 25.10 3.73 -17.75
N ALA A 18 25.48 2.47 -17.93
CA ALA A 18 24.98 1.68 -19.06
C ALA A 18 23.48 1.49 -18.87
N LYS A 19 22.67 1.95 -19.84
CA LYS A 19 21.21 1.79 -19.92
C LYS A 19 20.83 0.40 -19.43
N ARG A 20 20.37 0.29 -18.18
CA ARG A 20 19.82 -0.95 -17.67
C ARG A 20 18.51 -1.17 -18.42
N GLN A 21 18.49 -2.16 -19.26
CA GLN A 21 17.20 -2.82 -19.55
C GLN A 21 16.68 -3.31 -18.21
N PRO A 22 15.34 -3.20 -17.93
CA PRO A 22 14.77 -3.74 -16.70
C PRO A 22 15.28 -5.18 -16.55
N SER A 23 15.87 -5.50 -15.39
CA SER A 23 16.34 -6.87 -15.16
C SER A 23 15.12 -7.78 -15.28
N GLU A 24 15.24 -8.92 -15.95
CA GLU A 24 14.15 -9.92 -16.08
C GLU A 24 13.60 -10.38 -14.72
N SER A 25 14.26 -10.04 -13.63
CA SER A 25 13.91 -10.40 -12.24
C SER A 25 13.17 -9.31 -11.47
N ALA A 26 13.02 -8.08 -11.99
CA ALA A 26 12.27 -7.02 -11.31
C ALA A 26 10.76 -7.27 -11.43
N MET A 27 10.01 -6.99 -10.35
CA MET A 27 8.55 -7.05 -10.41
C MET A 27 8.02 -5.98 -11.36
N ARG A 28 7.27 -6.40 -12.35
CA ARG A 28 6.66 -5.50 -13.32
C ARG A 28 5.28 -5.06 -12.84
N LEU A 29 5.26 -4.04 -11.99
CA LEU A 29 4.01 -3.47 -11.45
C LEU A 29 3.08 -2.96 -12.56
N ASP A 30 3.64 -2.42 -13.63
CA ASP A 30 2.92 -1.95 -14.81
C ASP A 30 2.14 -3.06 -15.52
N ALA A 31 2.57 -4.31 -15.36
CA ALA A 31 1.93 -5.50 -15.95
C ALA A 31 0.83 -6.09 -15.05
N ILE A 32 0.75 -5.71 -13.76
CA ILE A 32 -0.32 -6.15 -12.87
C ILE A 32 -1.57 -5.34 -13.21
N GLN A 33 -2.60 -6.02 -13.70
CA GLN A 33 -3.87 -5.35 -14.00
C GLN A 33 -4.56 -4.88 -12.71
N ILE A 34 -5.32 -3.79 -12.81
CA ILE A 34 -6.09 -3.24 -11.68
C ILE A 34 -7.11 -4.24 -11.10
N GLY A 35 -7.64 -5.13 -11.92
CA GLY A 35 -8.66 -6.12 -11.58
C GLY A 35 -9.36 -6.61 -12.86
N ASN A 36 -10.31 -7.53 -12.73
CA ASN A 36 -11.08 -8.00 -13.89
C ASN A 36 -12.31 -7.11 -14.16
N ASN A 37 -12.89 -6.53 -13.12
CA ASN A 37 -14.11 -5.70 -13.19
C ASN A 37 -14.07 -4.58 -12.13
N PRO A 38 -13.11 -3.62 -12.21
CA PRO A 38 -13.07 -2.51 -11.26
C PRO A 38 -14.32 -1.62 -11.38
N PRO A 39 -14.87 -1.11 -10.26
CA PRO A 39 -14.41 -1.25 -8.87
C PRO A 39 -14.95 -2.49 -8.13
N GLU A 40 -15.70 -3.38 -8.79
CA GLU A 40 -16.34 -4.54 -8.15
C GLU A 40 -15.33 -5.59 -7.66
N ASP A 41 -14.26 -5.81 -8.41
CA ASP A 41 -13.07 -6.54 -7.98
C ASP A 41 -11.80 -5.80 -8.41
N VAL A 42 -10.83 -5.79 -7.54
CA VAL A 42 -9.53 -5.15 -7.79
C VAL A 42 -8.39 -6.05 -7.32
N ASN A 43 -7.21 -5.84 -7.87
CA ASN A 43 -5.98 -6.47 -7.42
C ASN A 43 -5.26 -5.54 -6.45
N VAL A 44 -4.74 -6.09 -5.36
CA VAL A 44 -3.97 -5.38 -4.35
C VAL A 44 -2.57 -5.96 -4.29
N VAL A 45 -1.55 -5.13 -4.48
CA VAL A 45 -0.15 -5.49 -4.26
C VAL A 45 0.11 -5.36 -2.76
N ILE A 46 0.57 -6.42 -2.12
CA ILE A 46 0.79 -6.46 -0.67
C ILE A 46 2.19 -5.95 -0.35
N GLU A 47 2.27 -5.02 0.59
CA GLU A 47 3.51 -4.46 1.11
C GLU A 47 3.80 -4.94 2.53
N VAL A 48 2.76 -5.09 3.36
CA VAL A 48 2.89 -5.54 4.75
C VAL A 48 1.90 -6.66 5.04
N GLY A 49 2.37 -7.81 5.50
CA GLY A 49 1.52 -8.92 5.93
C GLY A 49 0.90 -8.67 7.30
N ILE A 50 -0.33 -9.16 7.51
CA ILE A 50 -1.02 -9.08 8.82
C ILE A 50 -0.14 -9.60 9.95
N GLY A 51 -0.06 -8.88 11.06
CA GLY A 51 0.65 -9.27 12.28
C GLY A 51 2.18 -9.32 12.12
N GLY A 52 2.72 -8.85 10.99
CA GLY A 52 4.16 -8.71 10.76
C GLY A 52 4.83 -7.79 11.80
N GLU A 53 6.15 -7.71 11.80
CA GLU A 53 6.88 -6.78 12.66
C GLU A 53 6.45 -5.33 12.40
N PRO A 54 6.61 -4.40 13.36
CA PRO A 54 6.25 -2.99 13.22
C PRO A 54 7.19 -2.25 12.24
N ILE A 55 7.16 -2.68 11.01
CA ILE A 55 7.96 -2.15 9.90
C ILE A 55 7.02 -1.81 8.76
N LYS A 56 7.08 -0.57 8.26
CA LYS A 56 6.41 -0.19 7.03
C LYS A 56 7.34 -0.47 5.86
N TYR A 57 6.85 -1.24 4.91
CA TYR A 57 7.46 -1.43 3.61
C TYR A 57 6.66 -0.69 2.55
N GLU A 58 7.33 -0.19 1.55
CA GLU A 58 6.73 0.41 0.37
C GLU A 58 7.33 -0.19 -0.90
N MET A 59 6.55 -0.16 -1.97
CA MET A 59 6.99 -0.61 -3.27
C MET A 59 7.69 0.52 -4.02
N ASP A 60 8.99 0.38 -4.25
CA ASP A 60 9.69 1.21 -5.23
C ASP A 60 9.20 0.82 -6.63
N LYS A 61 8.35 1.66 -7.20
CA LYS A 61 7.69 1.41 -8.48
C LYS A 61 8.67 1.42 -9.66
N GLU A 62 9.79 2.14 -9.54
CA GLU A 62 10.83 2.20 -10.56
C GLU A 62 11.77 1.00 -10.48
N ALA A 63 12.21 0.66 -9.28
CA ALA A 63 13.10 -0.49 -9.04
C ALA A 63 12.36 -1.84 -9.09
N GLY A 64 11.04 -1.85 -8.93
CA GLY A 64 10.21 -3.06 -8.88
C GLY A 64 10.54 -3.95 -7.69
N THR A 65 10.83 -3.35 -6.54
CA THR A 65 11.15 -4.07 -5.30
C THR A 65 10.61 -3.34 -4.07
N LEU A 66 10.40 -4.07 -2.99
CA LEU A 66 10.07 -3.47 -1.70
C LEU A 66 11.31 -2.85 -1.05
N PHE A 67 11.11 -1.73 -0.39
CA PHE A 67 12.11 -1.14 0.49
C PHE A 67 11.51 -0.89 1.88
N VAL A 68 12.36 -0.73 2.88
CA VAL A 68 11.96 -0.33 4.22
C VAL A 68 11.75 1.17 4.24
N ASP A 69 10.48 1.61 4.33
CA ASP A 69 10.16 3.03 4.49
C ASP A 69 10.55 3.48 5.91
N ARG A 70 10.03 2.81 6.93
CA ARG A 70 10.35 3.13 8.33
C ARG A 70 10.04 1.99 9.28
N PHE A 71 10.65 2.07 10.46
CA PHE A 71 10.22 1.32 11.64
C PHE A 71 9.14 2.12 12.36
N LEU A 72 7.99 1.52 12.65
CA LEU A 72 6.98 2.18 13.48
C LEU A 72 7.55 2.41 14.88
N TYR A 73 7.32 3.59 15.44
CA TYR A 73 7.79 3.89 16.80
C TYR A 73 6.89 3.23 17.85
N THR A 74 5.65 2.91 17.51
CA THR A 74 4.77 2.12 18.36
C THR A 74 5.02 0.63 18.16
N PRO A 75 4.76 -0.25 19.14
CA PRO A 75 4.86 -1.70 18.99
C PRO A 75 3.67 -2.29 18.24
N MET A 76 2.86 -1.48 17.60
CA MET A 76 1.64 -1.91 16.90
C MET A 76 1.98 -2.68 15.64
N ARG A 77 1.11 -3.63 15.30
CA ARG A 77 1.21 -4.46 14.09
C ARG A 77 0.00 -4.24 13.21
N TYR A 78 0.20 -4.28 11.91
CA TYR A 78 -0.90 -4.12 10.96
C TYR A 78 -2.00 -5.16 11.21
N PRO A 79 -3.28 -4.72 11.36
CA PRO A 79 -4.41 -5.61 11.68
C PRO A 79 -4.97 -6.36 10.46
N GLY A 80 -4.43 -6.14 9.29
CA GLY A 80 -4.75 -6.80 8.02
C GLY A 80 -3.53 -6.82 7.11
N ASN A 81 -3.64 -7.45 5.95
CA ASN A 81 -2.59 -7.35 4.93
C ASN A 81 -2.73 -6.00 4.23
N TYR A 82 -1.70 -5.18 4.30
CA TYR A 82 -1.71 -3.82 3.78
C TYR A 82 -0.97 -3.73 2.46
N GLY A 83 -1.43 -2.88 1.57
CA GLY A 83 -0.84 -2.63 0.26
C GLY A 83 -1.68 -1.64 -0.53
N PHE A 84 -1.57 -1.65 -1.84
CA PHE A 84 -2.21 -0.67 -2.72
C PHE A 84 -2.82 -1.29 -3.98
N ILE A 85 -3.74 -0.55 -4.61
CA ILE A 85 -4.32 -0.91 -5.91
C ILE A 85 -3.45 -0.31 -7.02
N PRO A 86 -2.88 -1.13 -7.94
CA PRO A 86 -2.12 -0.61 -9.07
C PRO A 86 -2.99 0.23 -10.01
N HIS A 87 -2.38 1.19 -10.71
CA HIS A 87 -3.04 2.09 -11.66
C HIS A 87 -4.13 2.98 -11.07
N THR A 88 -4.02 3.31 -9.79
CA THR A 88 -4.85 4.30 -9.09
C THR A 88 -3.99 5.47 -8.61
N LEU A 89 -4.64 6.60 -8.29
CA LEU A 89 -4.01 7.78 -7.72
C LEU A 89 -4.96 8.41 -6.70
N SER A 90 -4.56 8.47 -5.45
CA SER A 90 -5.25 9.17 -4.37
C SER A 90 -4.92 10.66 -4.36
N GLU A 91 -5.55 11.44 -3.49
CA GLU A 91 -5.37 12.90 -3.45
C GLU A 91 -3.99 13.32 -2.94
N ASP A 92 -3.33 12.47 -2.16
CA ASP A 92 -1.97 12.65 -1.66
C ASP A 92 -0.88 12.37 -2.71
N GLY A 93 -1.26 11.87 -3.89
CA GLY A 93 -0.35 11.55 -5.00
C GLY A 93 0.15 10.10 -5.00
N ASP A 94 -0.27 9.27 -4.05
CA ASP A 94 0.05 7.85 -3.98
C ASP A 94 -1.09 6.97 -4.53
N PRO A 95 -0.82 5.70 -4.86
CA PRO A 95 -1.89 4.76 -5.19
C PRO A 95 -2.85 4.57 -4.03
N CYS A 96 -4.09 4.19 -4.34
CA CYS A 96 -5.12 3.94 -3.36
C CYS A 96 -4.75 2.80 -2.40
N ASP A 97 -4.63 3.11 -1.12
CA ASP A 97 -4.27 2.19 -0.05
C ASP A 97 -5.39 1.22 0.32
N VAL A 98 -5.03 -0.02 0.60
CA VAL A 98 -5.98 -1.08 0.94
C VAL A 98 -5.51 -1.90 2.14
N LEU A 99 -6.42 -2.14 3.09
CA LEU A 99 -6.27 -3.16 4.12
C LEU A 99 -7.12 -4.38 3.77
N VAL A 100 -6.49 -5.50 3.45
CA VAL A 100 -7.17 -6.76 3.16
C VAL A 100 -7.40 -7.54 4.44
N CYS A 101 -8.67 -7.65 4.85
CA CYS A 101 -9.10 -8.40 6.03
C CYS A 101 -9.16 -9.89 5.71
N ASN A 102 -8.16 -10.62 6.18
CA ASN A 102 -8.13 -12.07 6.16
C ASN A 102 -7.38 -12.60 7.38
N THR A 103 -7.38 -13.92 7.58
CA THR A 103 -6.82 -14.54 8.80
C THR A 103 -5.38 -15.03 8.64
N ARG A 104 -4.75 -14.81 7.49
CA ARG A 104 -3.41 -15.31 7.21
C ARG A 104 -2.52 -14.21 6.65
N PRO A 105 -1.24 -14.15 7.05
CA PRO A 105 -0.31 -13.23 6.42
C PRO A 105 -0.11 -13.62 4.95
N LEU A 106 -0.12 -12.61 4.09
CA LEU A 106 0.26 -12.73 2.70
C LEU A 106 1.73 -12.33 2.54
N ILE A 107 2.40 -12.90 1.56
CA ILE A 107 3.80 -12.59 1.29
C ILE A 107 3.86 -11.19 0.66
N ALA A 108 4.65 -10.31 1.24
CA ALA A 108 4.92 -8.99 0.69
C ALA A 108 5.53 -9.12 -0.73
N GLY A 109 5.05 -8.28 -1.66
CA GLY A 109 5.35 -8.38 -3.08
C GLY A 109 4.40 -9.29 -3.87
N SER A 110 3.53 -10.07 -3.24
CA SER A 110 2.47 -10.79 -3.96
C SER A 110 1.28 -9.85 -4.23
N TYR A 111 0.42 -10.20 -5.20
CA TYR A 111 -0.86 -9.52 -5.35
C TYR A 111 -2.03 -10.48 -5.14
N ILE A 112 -3.14 -9.95 -4.70
CA ILE A 112 -4.37 -10.69 -4.42
C ILE A 112 -5.58 -9.98 -5.02
N ASN A 113 -6.50 -10.75 -5.60
CA ASN A 113 -7.78 -10.21 -6.05
C ASN A 113 -8.75 -10.11 -4.88
N VAL A 114 -9.33 -8.92 -4.68
CA VAL A 114 -10.20 -8.59 -3.54
C VAL A 114 -11.46 -7.87 -4.00
N ARG A 115 -12.42 -7.74 -3.11
CA ARG A 115 -13.57 -6.84 -3.24
C ARG A 115 -13.62 -5.90 -2.03
N ALA A 116 -13.92 -4.64 -2.29
CA ALA A 116 -14.08 -3.63 -1.26
C ALA A 116 -15.36 -3.88 -0.45
N ILE A 117 -15.27 -3.67 0.86
CA ILE A 117 -16.38 -3.81 1.82
C ILE A 117 -16.60 -2.54 2.65
N GLY A 118 -15.75 -1.54 2.50
CA GLY A 118 -15.85 -0.27 3.19
C GLY A 118 -14.61 0.58 3.00
N VAL A 119 -14.63 1.79 3.54
CA VAL A 119 -13.52 2.73 3.54
C VAL A 119 -13.40 3.40 4.91
N LEU A 120 -12.20 3.46 5.46
CA LEU A 120 -11.89 4.29 6.63
C LEU A 120 -11.37 5.63 6.12
N LYS A 121 -12.12 6.70 6.40
CA LYS A 121 -11.75 8.07 6.05
C LYS A 121 -10.83 8.65 7.09
N MET A 122 -9.70 9.16 6.65
CA MET A 122 -8.66 9.70 7.52
C MET A 122 -8.08 10.98 6.92
N GLU A 123 -7.49 11.77 7.80
CA GLU A 123 -6.62 12.89 7.49
C GLU A 123 -5.31 12.74 8.25
N ASP A 124 -4.22 13.11 7.65
CA ASP A 124 -2.93 13.25 8.30
C ASP A 124 -2.27 14.58 7.92
N GLU A 125 -1.00 14.77 8.25
CA GLU A 125 -0.25 15.99 7.95
C GLU A 125 -0.10 16.28 6.45
N SER A 126 -0.37 15.30 5.58
CA SER A 126 -0.29 15.42 4.12
C SER A 126 -1.65 15.66 3.47
N GLY A 127 -2.75 15.48 4.20
CA GLY A 127 -4.12 15.68 3.73
C GLY A 127 -5.03 14.47 3.92
N GLY A 128 -5.97 14.27 2.98
CA GLY A 128 -6.86 13.12 2.97
C GLY A 128 -6.10 11.82 2.72
N ASP A 129 -6.37 10.81 3.54
CA ASP A 129 -5.63 9.54 3.54
C ASP A 129 -6.63 8.38 3.79
N GLU A 130 -7.50 8.10 2.81
CA GLU A 130 -8.50 7.05 2.94
C GLU A 130 -7.87 5.66 2.81
N LYS A 131 -8.35 4.73 3.63
CA LYS A 131 -7.97 3.31 3.55
C LYS A 131 -9.15 2.46 3.10
N ILE A 132 -9.06 1.88 1.92
CA ILE A 132 -10.04 0.89 1.46
C ILE A 132 -9.93 -0.36 2.32
N ILE A 133 -11.07 -0.85 2.80
CA ILE A 133 -11.16 -2.11 3.53
C ILE A 133 -11.74 -3.15 2.60
N ALA A 134 -11.04 -4.26 2.44
CA ALA A 134 -11.37 -5.30 1.48
C ALA A 134 -11.28 -6.70 2.07
N VAL A 135 -11.92 -7.65 1.41
CA VAL A 135 -11.79 -9.09 1.69
C VAL A 135 -11.41 -9.83 0.40
N PRO A 136 -10.76 -11.00 0.49
CA PRO A 136 -10.47 -11.82 -0.68
C PRO A 136 -11.70 -12.08 -1.54
N SER A 137 -11.54 -12.10 -2.86
CA SER A 137 -12.63 -12.34 -3.79
C SER A 137 -13.24 -13.74 -3.63
N HIS A 138 -14.50 -13.89 -4.03
CA HIS A 138 -15.24 -15.17 -3.99
C HIS A 138 -14.54 -16.32 -4.72
N LYS A 139 -13.67 -16.02 -5.69
CA LYS A 139 -12.89 -17.03 -6.42
C LYS A 139 -11.80 -17.66 -5.58
N LEU A 140 -11.22 -16.88 -4.65
CA LEU A 140 -10.12 -17.33 -3.81
C LEU A 140 -10.60 -18.10 -2.58
N THR A 141 -11.72 -17.69 -1.98
CA THR A 141 -12.27 -18.32 -0.78
C THR A 141 -13.75 -17.99 -0.60
N LYS A 142 -14.48 -18.93 -0.06
CA LYS A 142 -15.89 -18.76 0.33
C LYS A 142 -16.08 -18.20 1.75
N ARG A 143 -14.97 -18.05 2.47
CA ARG A 143 -14.99 -17.65 3.89
C ARG A 143 -15.66 -16.30 4.12
N TYR A 144 -15.58 -15.40 3.15
CA TYR A 144 -16.09 -14.02 3.25
C TYR A 144 -17.32 -13.76 2.37
N ASP A 145 -17.96 -14.79 1.83
CA ASP A 145 -19.09 -14.62 0.90
C ASP A 145 -20.26 -13.84 1.51
N SER A 146 -20.49 -13.97 2.82
CA SER A 146 -21.51 -13.24 3.57
C SER A 146 -21.09 -11.84 4.02
N VAL A 147 -19.81 -11.46 3.87
CA VAL A 147 -19.31 -10.15 4.29
C VAL A 147 -19.45 -9.20 3.11
N LEU A 148 -20.53 -8.43 3.06
CA LEU A 148 -20.82 -7.47 1.99
C LEU A 148 -20.42 -6.04 2.35
N ASN A 149 -20.38 -5.74 3.66
CA ASN A 149 -19.99 -4.45 4.20
C ASN A 149 -19.00 -4.66 5.37
N TYR A 150 -18.23 -3.63 5.73
CA TYR A 150 -17.31 -3.71 6.87
C TYR A 150 -18.04 -4.05 8.19
N THR A 151 -19.31 -3.64 8.33
CA THR A 151 -20.14 -3.95 9.50
C THR A 151 -20.54 -5.42 9.62
N ASP A 152 -20.36 -6.22 8.57
CA ASP A 152 -20.57 -7.68 8.62
C ASP A 152 -19.38 -8.41 9.23
N LEU A 153 -18.24 -7.72 9.39
CA LEU A 153 -17.14 -8.20 10.20
C LEU A 153 -17.48 -8.09 11.69
N PRO A 154 -16.90 -8.94 12.56
CA PRO A 154 -17.01 -8.75 14.00
C PRO A 154 -16.62 -7.30 14.38
N GLU A 155 -17.43 -6.68 15.25
CA GLU A 155 -17.23 -5.29 15.66
C GLU A 155 -15.81 -5.01 16.13
N ILE A 156 -15.23 -5.93 16.89
CA ILE A 156 -13.84 -5.78 17.37
C ILE A 156 -12.83 -5.67 16.22
N THR A 157 -13.10 -6.28 15.06
CA THR A 157 -12.16 -6.25 13.91
C THR A 157 -12.04 -4.86 13.33
N TRP A 158 -13.16 -4.20 12.98
CA TRP A 158 -13.08 -2.86 12.39
C TRP A 158 -12.72 -1.80 13.43
N ARG A 159 -13.03 -1.99 14.71
CA ARG A 159 -12.53 -1.14 15.81
C ARG A 159 -11.00 -1.25 15.98
N GLN A 160 -10.44 -2.45 15.85
CA GLN A 160 -8.98 -2.63 15.87
C GLN A 160 -8.30 -1.95 14.67
N ILE A 161 -8.93 -1.98 13.50
CA ILE A 161 -8.44 -1.29 12.30
C ILE A 161 -8.41 0.23 12.56
N GLU A 162 -9.51 0.81 13.01
CA GLU A 162 -9.60 2.23 13.33
C GLU A 162 -8.59 2.63 14.41
N HIS A 163 -8.50 1.84 15.47
CA HIS A 163 -7.53 2.07 16.55
C HIS A 163 -6.09 2.04 16.05
N PHE A 164 -5.74 1.06 15.20
CA PHE A 164 -4.42 0.98 14.61
C PHE A 164 -4.09 2.25 13.83
N PHE A 165 -4.91 2.63 12.86
CA PHE A 165 -4.64 3.80 12.03
C PHE A 165 -4.68 5.11 12.81
N THR A 166 -5.47 5.21 13.88
CA THR A 166 -5.48 6.39 14.75
C THR A 166 -4.17 6.55 15.51
N HIS A 167 -3.51 5.44 15.91
CA HIS A 167 -2.44 5.49 16.91
C HIS A 167 -1.06 5.01 16.41
N TYR A 168 -0.95 4.43 15.23
CA TYR A 168 0.33 3.85 14.79
C TYR A 168 1.45 4.87 14.59
N LYS A 169 1.12 6.17 14.44
CA LYS A 169 2.06 7.29 14.33
C LYS A 169 2.25 8.09 15.63
N ASP A 170 1.57 7.74 16.74
CA ASP A 170 1.53 8.56 17.97
C ASP A 170 2.90 8.95 18.55
N LEU A 171 3.91 8.12 18.37
CA LEU A 171 5.27 8.37 18.86
C LEU A 171 6.19 8.99 17.80
N GLU A 172 5.71 9.23 16.58
CA GLU A 172 6.49 9.86 15.52
C GLU A 172 6.43 11.39 15.63
N PRO A 173 7.57 12.09 15.80
CA PRO A 173 7.55 13.54 15.98
C PRO A 173 6.93 14.28 14.81
N GLY A 174 5.94 15.13 15.08
CA GLY A 174 5.27 15.96 14.06
C GLY A 174 4.24 15.21 13.20
N LYS A 175 4.03 13.93 13.44
CA LYS A 175 3.00 13.13 12.76
C LYS A 175 1.72 13.09 13.58
N TRP A 176 0.60 13.03 12.88
CA TRP A 176 -0.72 12.86 13.49
C TRP A 176 -1.66 12.16 12.50
N VAL A 177 -2.69 11.54 13.01
CA VAL A 177 -3.78 10.97 12.22
C VAL A 177 -5.09 11.32 12.89
N LYS A 178 -6.08 11.66 12.09
CA LYS A 178 -7.46 11.87 12.51
C LYS A 178 -8.39 11.01 11.68
N CYS A 179 -9.04 10.04 12.29
CA CYS A 179 -10.09 9.26 11.64
C CYS A 179 -11.36 10.12 11.54
N ALA A 180 -11.91 10.25 10.33
CA ALA A 180 -13.11 11.02 10.01
C ALA A 180 -14.38 10.13 9.93
N GLY A 181 -14.24 8.83 10.21
CA GLY A 181 -15.31 7.84 10.22
C GLY A 181 -15.24 6.86 9.06
N TRP A 182 -16.28 6.06 8.93
CA TRP A 182 -16.39 4.96 7.99
C TRP A 182 -17.35 5.27 6.86
N GLY A 183 -17.04 4.75 5.69
CA GLY A 183 -17.95 4.64 4.55
C GLY A 183 -18.22 3.16 4.25
N ASP A 184 -19.36 2.90 3.61
CA ASP A 184 -19.79 1.57 3.22
C ASP A 184 -19.07 1.04 1.96
N ALA A 185 -19.47 -0.15 1.50
CA ALA A 185 -18.89 -0.77 0.31
C ALA A 185 -19.10 0.07 -0.96
N ASP A 186 -20.21 0.77 -1.11
CA ASP A 186 -20.50 1.59 -2.29
C ASP A 186 -19.66 2.88 -2.28
N GLU A 187 -19.44 3.47 -1.10
CA GLU A 187 -18.51 4.59 -0.94
C GLU A 187 -17.08 4.16 -1.26
N ALA A 188 -16.63 3.00 -0.78
CA ALA A 188 -15.31 2.46 -1.12
C ALA A 188 -15.11 2.26 -2.63
N LYS A 189 -16.11 1.73 -3.33
CA LYS A 189 -16.07 1.57 -4.79
C LYS A 189 -15.99 2.90 -5.50
N ARG A 190 -16.70 3.93 -5.01
CA ARG A 190 -16.62 5.28 -5.57
C ARG A 190 -15.20 5.85 -5.42
N VAL A 191 -14.59 5.74 -4.25
CA VAL A 191 -13.20 6.17 -4.01
C VAL A 191 -12.24 5.48 -4.97
N ILE A 192 -12.36 4.16 -5.15
CA ILE A 192 -11.55 3.41 -6.13
C ILE A 192 -11.76 3.96 -7.54
N GLN A 193 -12.99 4.18 -7.96
CA GLN A 193 -13.28 4.67 -9.30
C GLN A 193 -12.71 6.07 -9.55
N GLU A 194 -12.85 6.97 -8.59
CA GLU A 194 -12.27 8.32 -8.64
C GLU A 194 -10.75 8.28 -8.73
N SER A 195 -10.10 7.37 -7.97
CA SER A 195 -8.64 7.16 -8.01
C SER A 195 -8.17 6.62 -9.36
N VAL A 196 -8.95 5.75 -10.00
CA VAL A 196 -8.69 5.28 -11.37
C VAL A 196 -8.77 6.42 -12.39
N GLU A 197 -9.78 7.26 -12.28
CA GLU A 197 -9.95 8.39 -13.21
C GLU A 197 -8.83 9.42 -13.02
N ARG A 198 -8.42 9.74 -11.79
CA ARG A 198 -7.25 10.61 -11.52
C ARG A 198 -5.99 10.07 -12.19
N ALA A 199 -5.68 8.77 -12.00
CA ALA A 199 -4.53 8.14 -12.63
C ALA A 199 -4.56 8.15 -14.16
N ARG A 200 -5.73 8.11 -14.78
CA ARG A 200 -5.89 8.21 -16.24
C ARG A 200 -5.65 9.62 -16.76
N ILE A 201 -6.04 10.64 -15.98
CA ILE A 201 -5.86 12.04 -16.34
C ILE A 201 -4.38 12.42 -16.27
N GLU A 202 -3.67 11.98 -15.24
CA GLU A 202 -2.26 12.31 -15.04
C GLU A 202 -1.34 11.69 -16.12
N LYS A 203 -1.72 10.53 -16.68
CA LYS A 203 -0.95 9.85 -17.75
C LYS A 203 -1.13 10.48 -19.13
N LYS A 204 -1.98 11.48 -19.29
CA LYS A 204 -2.20 12.19 -20.56
C LYS A 204 -1.36 13.45 -20.67
#